data_3ea764ece8e058294f067150edc0b8b4
#
_entry.id   3ea764ece8e058294f067150edc0b8b4
#
_cell.length_a   1.000
_cell.length_b   1.000
_cell.length_c   1.000
_cell.angle_alpha   90.00
_cell.angle_beta   90.00
_cell.angle_gamma   90.00
#
_symmetry.space_group_name_H-M   'P 1'
#
loop_
_entity.id
_entity.type
_entity.pdbx_description
1 polymer ?
#
loop_
_entity_poly.entity_id
_entity_poly.type
_entity_poly.pdbx_seq_one_letter_code
_entity_poly.pdbx_strand_id
1 'polypeptide(L)'
;ILDACMRQPALLVNQKGVRFMDEGQMGNTTFTGNAINLQPGKCAYCIMDRNLIKYYAKNGPDIFDIVHPEECFFEFENAAKEAKETEYDGYFEAETIEELAEQMGMDPEVLAETLDDYNDMCDENMDTQFHKNPRYMRPITGRKGGYIAARFYIAAYGTIGGVRTN
;
A
#
# COMPACT_ATOMS: atom_id res chain seq x y z
N ILE A 1 1.08 13.58 -2.58
CA ILE A 1 2.37 12.91 -2.21
C ILE A 1 2.10 11.65 -1.40
N LEU A 2 1.39 11.73 -0.27
CA LEU A 2 1.08 10.56 0.55
C LEU A 2 0.37 9.46 -0.26
N ASP A 3 -0.70 9.79 -0.96
CA ASP A 3 -1.46 8.87 -1.81
C ASP A 3 -0.57 8.25 -2.90
N ALA A 4 0.18 9.05 -3.65
CA ALA A 4 1.06 8.57 -4.71
C ALA A 4 2.17 7.64 -4.18
N CYS A 5 2.76 7.96 -3.03
CA CYS A 5 3.77 7.12 -2.39
C CYS A 5 3.18 5.78 -1.94
N MET A 6 2.02 5.80 -1.29
CA MET A 6 1.38 4.59 -0.78
C MET A 6 0.75 3.71 -1.88
N ARG A 7 0.67 4.20 -3.13
CA ARG A 7 0.28 3.41 -4.32
C ARG A 7 1.45 2.69 -5.00
N GLN A 8 2.64 2.76 -4.43
CA GLN A 8 3.77 2.02 -4.95
C GLN A 8 3.64 0.51 -4.62
N PRO A 9 4.32 -0.37 -5.37
CA PRO A 9 4.14 -1.82 -5.23
C PRO A 9 4.82 -2.39 -3.97
N ALA A 10 4.36 -1.94 -2.81
CA ALA A 10 4.75 -2.46 -1.50
C ALA A 10 3.88 -3.66 -1.10
N LEU A 11 3.67 -3.91 0.19
CA LEU A 11 2.80 -4.98 0.68
C LEU A 11 1.36 -4.47 0.77
N LEU A 12 0.44 -5.08 0.04
CA LEU A 12 -0.98 -4.77 0.09
C LEU A 12 -1.76 -5.90 0.76
N VAL A 13 -2.43 -5.59 1.86
CA VAL A 13 -3.25 -6.56 2.61
C VAL A 13 -4.70 -6.12 2.71
N ASN A 14 -5.60 -7.07 2.87
CA ASN A 14 -7.00 -6.83 3.19
C ASN A 14 -7.20 -6.61 4.70
N GLN A 15 -8.43 -6.40 5.14
CA GLN A 15 -8.75 -6.16 6.56
C GLN A 15 -8.47 -7.35 7.49
N LYS A 16 -8.17 -8.53 6.95
CA LYS A 16 -7.74 -9.70 7.73
C LYS A 16 -6.21 -9.81 7.84
N GLY A 17 -5.47 -8.84 7.32
CA GLY A 17 -4.01 -8.88 7.33
C GLY A 17 -3.39 -9.78 6.26
N VAL A 18 -4.14 -10.21 5.24
CA VAL A 18 -3.70 -11.18 4.24
C VAL A 18 -3.57 -10.52 2.86
N ARG A 19 -2.49 -10.84 2.12
CA ARG A 19 -2.31 -10.46 0.71
C ARG A 19 -3.42 -11.03 -0.17
N PHE A 20 -3.75 -10.36 -1.25
CA PHE A 20 -4.86 -10.77 -2.12
C PHE A 20 -4.63 -10.49 -3.62
N MET A 21 -3.52 -9.88 -4.01
CA MET A 21 -3.19 -9.58 -5.40
C MET A 21 -1.68 -9.34 -5.60
N ASP A 22 -1.25 -9.32 -6.86
CA ASP A 22 0.06 -8.78 -7.27
C ASP A 22 0.05 -7.25 -7.15
N GLU A 23 0.83 -6.71 -6.24
CA GLU A 23 0.95 -5.27 -6.02
C GLU A 23 1.63 -4.54 -7.19
N GLY A 24 2.33 -5.25 -8.07
CA GLY A 24 2.83 -4.70 -9.32
C GLY A 24 1.72 -4.19 -10.25
N GLN A 25 0.47 -4.62 -10.01
CA GLN A 25 -0.71 -4.17 -10.76
C GLN A 25 -1.37 -2.89 -10.19
N MET A 26 -0.85 -2.31 -9.12
CA MET A 26 -1.46 -1.12 -8.48
C MET A 26 -1.61 0.08 -9.43
N GLY A 27 -0.78 0.17 -10.47
CA GLY A 27 -0.93 1.16 -11.54
C GLY A 27 -2.15 0.95 -12.44
N ASN A 28 -2.72 -0.26 -12.45
CA ASN A 28 -3.99 -0.54 -13.12
C ASN A 28 -5.15 -0.29 -12.14
N THR A 29 -5.66 0.93 -12.11
CA THR A 29 -6.67 1.38 -11.14
C THR A 29 -7.96 0.57 -11.22
N THR A 30 -8.38 0.14 -12.42
CA THR A 30 -9.58 -0.69 -12.59
C THR A 30 -9.38 -2.08 -12.01
N PHE A 31 -8.25 -2.71 -12.28
CA PHE A 31 -7.92 -4.03 -11.72
C PHE A 31 -7.83 -3.96 -10.19
N THR A 32 -7.06 -3.02 -9.67
CA THR A 32 -6.87 -2.82 -8.23
C THR A 32 -8.19 -2.50 -7.53
N GLY A 33 -9.01 -1.61 -8.08
CA GLY A 33 -10.32 -1.27 -7.52
C GLY A 33 -11.26 -2.49 -7.47
N ASN A 34 -11.28 -3.32 -8.51
CA ASN A 34 -12.06 -4.56 -8.51
C ASN A 34 -11.55 -5.58 -7.49
N ALA A 35 -10.22 -5.73 -7.37
CA ALA A 35 -9.62 -6.64 -6.38
C ALA A 35 -9.96 -6.20 -4.95
N ILE A 36 -9.87 -4.90 -4.64
CA ILE A 36 -10.25 -4.34 -3.34
C ILE A 36 -11.76 -4.51 -3.07
N ASN A 37 -12.60 -4.32 -4.09
CA ASN A 37 -14.05 -4.48 -3.93
C ASN A 37 -14.48 -5.90 -3.51
N LEU A 38 -13.66 -6.90 -3.80
CA LEU A 38 -13.88 -8.29 -3.39
C LEU A 38 -13.40 -8.59 -1.96
N GLN A 39 -12.68 -7.65 -1.32
CA GLN A 39 -12.14 -7.86 0.02
C GLN A 39 -13.17 -7.50 1.10
N PRO A 40 -13.03 -8.07 2.33
CA PRO A 40 -13.83 -7.67 3.48
C PRO A 40 -13.75 -6.14 3.69
N GLY A 41 -14.89 -5.52 4.00
CA GLY A 41 -14.97 -4.08 4.21
C GLY A 41 -14.73 -3.24 2.95
N LYS A 42 -14.46 -3.86 1.78
CA LYS A 42 -14.13 -3.18 0.51
C LYS A 42 -13.00 -2.18 0.66
N CYS A 43 -12.02 -2.53 1.48
CA CYS A 43 -10.83 -1.74 1.73
C CYS A 43 -9.58 -2.62 1.71
N ALA A 44 -8.45 -1.97 1.58
CA ALA A 44 -7.12 -2.57 1.65
C ALA A 44 -6.15 -1.63 2.36
N TYR A 45 -5.02 -2.15 2.78
CA TYR A 45 -3.97 -1.39 3.45
C TYR A 45 -2.65 -1.64 2.75
N CYS A 46 -2.01 -0.56 2.30
CA CYS A 46 -0.64 -0.63 1.80
C CYS A 46 0.32 -0.39 2.95
N ILE A 47 1.23 -1.33 3.17
CA ILE A 47 2.22 -1.31 4.26
C ILE A 47 3.61 -1.07 3.67
N MET A 48 4.33 -0.14 4.28
CA MET A 48 5.72 0.19 3.96
C MET A 48 6.52 0.36 5.25
N ASP A 49 7.83 0.42 5.12
CA ASP A 49 8.70 0.92 6.19
C ASP A 49 9.42 2.21 5.77
N ARG A 50 10.11 2.84 6.71
CA ARG A 50 10.86 4.07 6.46
C ARG A 50 12.01 3.89 5.47
N ASN A 51 12.53 2.67 5.29
CA ASN A 51 13.58 2.41 4.30
C ASN A 51 13.00 2.45 2.89
N LEU A 52 11.81 1.89 2.71
CA LEU A 52 11.12 1.89 1.42
C LEU A 52 10.69 3.31 1.02
N ILE A 53 10.20 4.12 1.97
CA ILE A 53 9.94 5.54 1.74
C ILE A 53 11.19 6.29 1.26
N LYS A 54 12.33 6.08 1.94
CA LYS A 54 13.61 6.69 1.54
C LYS A 54 14.08 6.20 0.18
N TYR A 55 13.83 4.93 -0.14
CA TYR A 55 14.12 4.39 -1.47
C TYR A 55 13.36 5.16 -2.55
N TYR A 56 12.04 5.33 -2.40
CA TYR A 56 11.23 6.08 -3.36
C TYR A 56 11.55 7.56 -3.40
N ALA A 57 11.86 8.18 -2.27
CA ALA A 57 12.31 9.57 -2.23
C ALA A 57 13.58 9.79 -3.05
N LYS A 58 14.49 8.82 -3.06
CA LYS A 58 15.76 8.89 -3.80
C LYS A 58 15.65 8.50 -5.27
N ASN A 59 14.86 7.46 -5.58
CA ASN A 59 14.85 6.82 -6.89
C ASN A 59 13.61 7.16 -7.73
N GLY A 60 12.62 7.83 -7.13
CA GLY A 60 11.32 8.06 -7.74
C GLY A 60 10.38 6.84 -7.67
N PRO A 61 9.19 6.95 -8.23
CA PRO A 61 8.18 5.89 -8.23
C PRO A 61 8.56 4.72 -9.14
N ASP A 62 8.20 3.51 -8.73
CA ASP A 62 8.22 2.32 -9.61
C ASP A 62 7.00 2.30 -10.53
N ILE A 63 5.87 2.80 -10.02
CA ILE A 63 4.61 2.93 -10.76
C ILE A 63 4.28 4.41 -10.86
N PHE A 64 4.20 4.90 -12.10
CA PHE A 64 3.79 6.25 -12.40
C PHE A 64 2.26 6.30 -12.54
N ASP A 65 1.61 7.10 -11.71
CA ASP A 65 0.17 7.33 -11.79
C ASP A 65 -0.09 8.58 -12.67
N ILE A 66 -0.82 8.38 -13.78
CA ILE A 66 -1.17 9.48 -14.69
C ILE A 66 -2.10 10.51 -14.03
N VAL A 67 -2.86 10.09 -13.03
CA VAL A 67 -3.86 10.95 -12.36
C VAL A 67 -3.22 11.77 -11.25
N HIS A 68 -2.20 11.20 -10.59
CA HIS A 68 -1.43 11.84 -9.53
C HIS A 68 0.06 11.78 -9.88
N PRO A 69 0.51 12.58 -10.84
CA PRO A 69 1.86 12.49 -11.41
C PRO A 69 2.90 13.08 -10.45
N GLU A 70 3.28 12.31 -9.44
CA GLU A 70 4.37 12.65 -8.55
C GLU A 70 5.67 12.02 -9.05
N GLU A 71 6.68 12.85 -9.29
CA GLU A 71 7.99 12.40 -9.74
C GLU A 71 8.95 12.08 -8.59
N CYS A 72 8.65 12.58 -7.38
CA CYS A 72 9.47 12.33 -6.20
C CYS A 72 8.64 12.40 -4.90
N PHE A 73 9.18 11.84 -3.83
CA PHE A 73 8.51 11.76 -2.53
C PHE A 73 9.29 12.46 -1.39
N PHE A 74 10.07 13.48 -1.70
CA PHE A 74 10.87 14.22 -0.72
C PHE A 74 10.04 14.86 0.41
N GLU A 75 8.80 15.24 0.11
CA GLU A 75 7.90 15.87 1.07
C GLU A 75 7.00 14.88 1.80
N PHE A 76 7.27 13.58 1.69
CA PHE A 76 6.47 12.54 2.35
C PHE A 76 6.31 12.80 3.86
N GLU A 77 7.39 13.16 4.55
CA GLU A 77 7.37 13.41 6.00
C GLU A 77 6.45 14.58 6.37
N ASN A 78 6.39 15.63 5.54
CA ASN A 78 5.47 16.74 5.75
C ASN A 78 4.01 16.30 5.58
N ALA A 79 3.72 15.53 4.53
CA ALA A 79 2.38 14.99 4.29
C ALA A 79 1.95 13.98 5.38
N ALA A 80 2.87 13.16 5.86
CA ALA A 80 2.62 12.24 6.98
C ALA A 80 2.32 12.99 8.28
N LYS A 81 3.05 14.07 8.54
CA LYS A 81 2.80 14.94 9.69
C LYS A 81 1.41 15.60 9.61
N GLU A 82 1.05 16.14 8.45
CA GLU A 82 -0.26 16.73 8.22
C GLU A 82 -1.39 15.69 8.42
N ALA A 83 -1.22 14.47 7.93
CA ALA A 83 -2.17 13.38 8.12
C ALA A 83 -2.40 13.07 9.61
N LYS A 84 -1.35 13.10 10.42
CA LYS A 84 -1.44 12.91 11.88
C LYS A 84 -2.13 14.09 12.58
N GLU A 85 -1.77 15.32 12.21
CA GLU A 85 -2.32 16.55 12.82
C GLU A 85 -3.82 16.72 12.50
N THR A 86 -4.26 16.22 11.34
CA THR A 86 -5.68 16.24 10.94
C THR A 86 -6.47 15.01 11.41
N GLU A 87 -5.83 14.11 12.19
CA GLU A 87 -6.44 12.85 12.63
C GLU A 87 -7.05 12.04 11.46
N TYR A 88 -6.34 12.03 10.32
CA TYR A 88 -6.83 11.33 9.13
C TYR A 88 -6.94 9.83 9.37
N ASP A 89 -8.15 9.31 9.33
CA ASP A 89 -8.52 7.92 9.64
C ASP A 89 -8.02 6.87 8.62
N GLY A 90 -7.12 7.24 7.75
CA GLY A 90 -6.54 6.35 6.74
C GLY A 90 -5.03 6.20 6.83
N TYR A 91 -4.37 6.83 7.80
CA TYR A 91 -2.93 6.79 7.98
C TYR A 91 -2.56 6.20 9.34
N PHE A 92 -1.66 5.24 9.35
CA PHE A 92 -1.22 4.51 10.55
C PHE A 92 0.30 4.47 10.58
N GLU A 93 0.87 4.49 11.78
CA GLU A 93 2.30 4.42 11.99
C GLU A 93 2.59 3.78 13.35
N ALA A 94 3.48 2.78 13.36
CA ALA A 94 3.87 2.07 14.56
C ALA A 94 5.34 1.63 14.50
N GLU A 95 5.95 1.33 15.64
CA GLU A 95 7.31 0.82 15.70
C GLU A 95 7.39 -0.66 15.36
N THR A 96 6.35 -1.43 15.69
CA THR A 96 6.26 -2.86 15.40
C THR A 96 5.08 -3.17 14.47
N ILE A 97 5.12 -4.34 13.83
CA ILE A 97 4.05 -4.77 12.93
C ILE A 97 2.79 -5.14 13.71
N GLU A 98 2.96 -5.65 14.92
CA GLU A 98 1.89 -6.01 15.82
C GLU A 98 1.11 -4.77 16.27
N GLU A 99 1.81 -3.71 16.69
CA GLU A 99 1.19 -2.43 17.04
C GLU A 99 0.45 -1.82 15.84
N LEU A 100 1.03 -1.94 14.64
CA LEU A 100 0.39 -1.49 13.41
C LEU A 100 -0.90 -2.27 13.14
N ALA A 101 -0.88 -3.58 13.31
CA ALA A 101 -2.05 -4.45 13.16
C ALA A 101 -3.17 -4.06 14.13
N GLU A 102 -2.83 -3.83 15.42
CA GLU A 102 -3.79 -3.38 16.42
C GLU A 102 -4.44 -2.05 16.05
N GLN A 103 -3.66 -1.06 15.58
CA GLN A 103 -4.20 0.22 15.12
C GLN A 103 -5.16 0.08 13.93
N MET A 104 -4.90 -0.87 13.04
CA MET A 104 -5.74 -1.17 11.88
C MET A 104 -6.93 -2.09 12.20
N GLY A 105 -7.01 -2.61 13.44
CA GLY A 105 -8.04 -3.55 13.87
C GLY A 105 -7.90 -4.95 13.23
N MET A 106 -6.65 -5.36 12.97
CA MET A 106 -6.29 -6.68 12.44
C MET A 106 -5.76 -7.59 13.53
N ASP A 107 -5.74 -8.89 13.25
CA ASP A 107 -5.05 -9.88 14.07
C ASP A 107 -3.52 -9.70 13.91
N PRO A 108 -2.77 -9.38 15.00
CA PRO A 108 -1.33 -9.14 14.92
C PRO A 108 -0.52 -10.36 14.46
N GLU A 109 -0.92 -11.56 14.85
CA GLU A 109 -0.22 -12.81 14.47
C GLU A 109 -0.36 -13.03 12.95
N VAL A 110 -1.55 -12.83 12.40
CA VAL A 110 -1.82 -13.01 10.97
C VAL A 110 -1.05 -11.99 10.14
N LEU A 111 -1.01 -10.73 10.57
CA LEU A 111 -0.29 -9.72 9.81
C LEU A 111 1.23 -9.93 9.87
N ALA A 112 1.75 -10.33 11.03
CA ALA A 112 3.17 -10.66 11.18
C ALA A 112 3.57 -11.84 10.29
N GLU A 113 2.79 -12.94 10.28
CA GLU A 113 3.02 -14.08 9.39
C GLU A 113 2.98 -13.68 7.91
N THR A 114 2.01 -12.86 7.52
CA THR A 114 1.91 -12.34 6.13
C THR A 114 3.14 -11.52 5.73
N LEU A 115 3.66 -10.72 6.65
CA LEU A 115 4.86 -9.91 6.42
C LEU A 115 6.11 -10.78 6.31
N ASP A 116 6.26 -11.77 7.18
CA ASP A 116 7.38 -12.71 7.18
C ASP A 116 7.40 -13.52 5.88
N ASP A 117 6.27 -14.11 5.49
CA ASP A 117 6.11 -14.79 4.20
C ASP A 117 6.50 -13.90 3.01
N TYR A 118 6.06 -12.63 3.03
CA TYR A 118 6.40 -11.68 1.99
C TYR A 118 7.91 -11.38 1.94
N ASN A 119 8.54 -11.21 3.10
CA ASN A 119 9.97 -10.94 3.20
C ASN A 119 10.79 -12.16 2.75
N ASP A 120 10.39 -13.37 3.11
CA ASP A 120 11.01 -14.61 2.64
C ASP A 120 10.95 -14.72 1.11
N MET A 121 9.80 -14.43 0.50
CA MET A 121 9.68 -14.38 -0.96
C MET A 121 10.58 -13.29 -1.58
N CYS A 122 10.76 -12.14 -0.91
CA CYS A 122 11.69 -11.11 -1.35
C CYS A 122 13.15 -11.60 -1.32
N ASP A 123 13.55 -12.33 -0.28
CA ASP A 123 14.91 -12.88 -0.16
C ASP A 123 15.17 -13.97 -1.20
N GLU A 124 14.15 -14.77 -1.53
CA GLU A 124 14.22 -15.76 -2.62
C GLU A 124 14.08 -15.11 -4.02
N ASN A 125 13.74 -13.83 -4.09
CA ASN A 125 13.47 -13.08 -5.31
C ASN A 125 12.39 -13.74 -6.19
N MET A 126 11.41 -14.38 -5.55
CA MET A 126 10.32 -15.11 -6.21
C MET A 126 9.03 -15.06 -5.39
N ASP A 127 8.00 -14.39 -5.91
CA ASP A 127 6.66 -14.40 -5.32
C ASP A 127 5.89 -15.64 -5.79
N THR A 128 5.71 -16.61 -4.91
CA THR A 128 4.99 -17.86 -5.16
C THR A 128 3.47 -17.73 -5.01
N GLN A 129 2.99 -16.63 -4.40
CA GLN A 129 1.56 -16.42 -4.14
C GLN A 129 0.86 -15.71 -5.31
N PHE A 130 1.40 -14.63 -5.80
CA PHE A 130 0.76 -13.78 -6.82
C PHE A 130 1.66 -13.48 -8.02
N HIS A 131 2.86 -14.03 -8.06
CA HIS A 131 3.83 -13.86 -9.15
C HIS A 131 4.23 -12.39 -9.40
N LYS A 132 4.32 -11.60 -8.35
CA LYS A 132 4.81 -10.23 -8.39
C LYS A 132 6.18 -10.18 -9.06
N ASN A 133 6.35 -9.25 -9.98
CA ASN A 133 7.62 -9.12 -10.68
C ASN A 133 8.77 -8.83 -9.69
N PRO A 134 9.87 -9.59 -9.73
CA PRO A 134 11.01 -9.42 -8.82
C PRO A 134 11.55 -7.99 -8.75
N ARG A 135 11.45 -7.20 -9.81
CA ARG A 135 11.87 -5.80 -9.83
C ARG A 135 11.17 -4.93 -8.77
N TYR A 136 9.96 -5.35 -8.32
CA TYR A 136 9.15 -4.66 -7.32
C TYR A 136 9.25 -5.29 -5.93
N MET A 137 9.94 -6.41 -5.80
CA MET A 137 10.06 -7.12 -4.53
C MET A 137 11.14 -6.45 -3.68
N ARG A 138 10.74 -5.87 -2.57
CA ARG A 138 11.61 -5.23 -1.58
C ARG A 138 11.13 -5.60 -0.20
N PRO A 139 12.02 -6.13 0.67
CA PRO A 139 11.63 -6.52 2.01
C PRO A 139 11.23 -5.29 2.84
N ILE A 140 10.28 -5.50 3.73
CA ILE A 140 9.74 -4.50 4.65
C ILE A 140 10.09 -4.97 6.05
N THR A 141 11.09 -4.36 6.66
CA THR A 141 11.69 -4.87 7.90
C THR A 141 11.41 -4.02 9.13
N GLY A 142 10.83 -2.85 8.96
CA GLY A 142 10.57 -1.89 10.04
C GLY A 142 11.84 -1.31 10.70
N ARG A 143 13.04 -1.69 10.22
CA ARG A 143 14.30 -1.22 10.80
C ARG A 143 14.45 0.28 10.62
N LYS A 144 14.90 0.98 11.67
CA LYS A 144 15.18 2.43 11.67
C LYS A 144 13.95 3.32 11.40
N GLY A 145 12.86 3.06 12.07
CA GLY A 145 11.74 3.98 12.09
C GLY A 145 10.36 3.36 11.89
N GLY A 146 10.25 2.04 12.10
CA GLY A 146 8.96 1.36 12.14
C GLY A 146 8.27 1.22 10.80
N TYR A 147 6.97 0.98 10.88
CA TYR A 147 6.09 0.68 9.76
C TYR A 147 5.08 1.80 9.57
N ILE A 148 4.61 1.93 8.34
CA ILE A 148 3.59 2.89 7.92
C ILE A 148 2.55 2.13 7.12
N ALA A 149 1.28 2.44 7.35
CA ALA A 149 0.20 1.95 6.50
C ALA A 149 -0.74 3.06 6.07
N ALA A 150 -1.29 2.92 4.87
CA ALA A 150 -2.40 3.73 4.41
C ALA A 150 -3.56 2.85 3.98
N ARG A 151 -4.78 3.25 4.37
CA ARG A 151 -6.00 2.56 4.02
C ARG A 151 -6.57 3.09 2.71
N PHE A 152 -6.92 2.16 1.82
CA PHE A 152 -7.55 2.44 0.54
C PHE A 152 -9.00 1.99 0.53
N TYR A 153 -9.85 2.84 -0.02
CA TYR A 153 -11.23 2.51 -0.36
C TYR A 153 -11.43 2.57 -1.86
N ILE A 154 -12.42 1.84 -2.34
CA ILE A 154 -12.87 1.99 -3.72
C ILE A 154 -13.60 3.31 -3.89
N ALA A 155 -13.31 3.99 -5.01
CA ALA A 155 -14.04 5.16 -5.46
C ALA A 155 -14.49 4.96 -6.91
N ALA A 156 -15.58 5.64 -7.29
CA ALA A 156 -16.03 5.65 -8.68
C ALA A 156 -15.30 6.78 -9.42
N TYR A 157 -14.62 6.43 -10.50
CA TYR A 157 -13.89 7.39 -11.35
C TYR A 157 -14.80 8.17 -12.27
N GLY A 158 -15.96 7.59 -12.59
CA GLY A 158 -16.93 8.18 -13.52
C GLY A 158 -17.96 7.17 -13.99
N THR A 159 -18.95 7.63 -14.73
CA THR A 159 -19.97 6.77 -15.34
C THR A 159 -19.53 6.29 -16.72
N ILE A 160 -19.66 5.00 -16.97
CA ILE A 160 -19.55 4.45 -18.33
C ILE A 160 -20.95 4.61 -18.97
N GLY A 161 -21.11 5.63 -19.78
CA GLY A 161 -22.34 5.97 -20.45
C GLY A 161 -22.97 7.27 -19.93
N GLY A 162 -23.56 8.02 -20.81
CA GLY A 162 -24.24 9.28 -20.52
C GLY A 162 -25.76 9.14 -20.60
N VAL A 163 -26.45 10.20 -20.16
CA VAL A 163 -27.88 10.36 -20.40
C VAL A 163 -28.12 10.42 -21.91
N ARG A 164 -29.01 9.59 -22.42
CA ARG A 164 -29.44 9.67 -23.82
C ARG A 164 -30.21 10.98 -23.99
N THR A 165 -29.65 11.91 -24.75
CA THR A 165 -30.36 13.12 -25.18
C THR A 165 -31.08 12.87 -26.48
N ASN A 166 -32.33 13.30 -26.57
CA ASN A 166 -33.14 13.26 -27.80
C ASN A 166 -32.84 14.48 -28.66
#